data_87b4e511b9f697db95ca2b83e01f2cd2
#
_entry.id   87b4e511b9f697db95ca2b83e01f2cd2
#
_cell.length_a   1.000
_cell.length_b   1.000
_cell.length_c   1.000
_cell.angle_alpha   90.00
_cell.angle_beta   90.00
_cell.angle_gamma   90.00
#
_symmetry.space_group_name_H-M   'P 1'
#
loop_
_entity.id
_entity.type
_entity.pdbx_description
1 polymer ?
#
loop_
_entity_poly.entity_id
_entity_poly.type
_entity_poly.pdbx_seq_one_letter_code
_entity_poly.pdbx_strand_id
1 'polypeptide(L)'
;MDKKHNELNDDSIFKLCIKYFIPTFIGSVVVVLYNIVDRFFVGKISEKALAGAGVAFYIVMIFIAFAMLVGVGSGAVVSIRLGQKKGEEAEKILGNTITRFAILGIVLYILMMINLDTILLYSGANAETLPYAKTYLEIIMYAILPLFFSYGLTNVLNAAGTPRVAMFSMMVGAITNIILDYVAVMVLHTGIEGTAYATLIGNILSAIFVMYFIIAGKFPIKINLFGYKLEETSSLKLKLKNMKLSYPIVKDILSIGMSPFLLQMASSVVGLVTNKIVETNGGTYGVAVMTIINSYLPVMTMTVYSVAQAIQPIIGFNYGAENYRRVKKALLIAVAMGLFSAAIFWIVVMLIPRELILFFNEKSTVEGLYEGIKALRIYFSLVIPASLGIIIPNYYQSTGRPRYAVILNLLRQVVIFLLVMVIFSRIWKLDGVWYAQPFTDLLFAIVLLIFLYVELRKLKRKEEEKLKKLDK
;
A
#
# COMPACT_ATOMS: atom_id res chain seq x y z
N MET A 1 -24.72 -3.20 -14.40
CA MET A 1 -23.96 -4.40 -14.01
C MET A 1 -23.37 -5.12 -15.22
N ASP A 2 -24.11 -5.27 -16.29
CA ASP A 2 -23.71 -6.13 -17.42
C ASP A 2 -22.44 -5.72 -18.17
N LYS A 3 -22.20 -4.42 -18.43
CA LYS A 3 -21.05 -3.98 -19.24
C LYS A 3 -19.69 -4.27 -18.59
N LYS A 4 -19.55 -4.03 -17.28
CA LYS A 4 -18.29 -4.33 -16.54
C LYS A 4 -18.11 -5.82 -16.27
N HIS A 5 -19.21 -6.53 -16.05
CA HIS A 5 -19.20 -7.98 -15.93
C HIS A 5 -18.69 -8.61 -17.22
N ASN A 6 -19.14 -8.14 -18.37
CA ASN A 6 -18.68 -8.60 -19.67
C ASN A 6 -17.20 -8.23 -19.91
N GLU A 7 -16.75 -7.02 -19.55
CA GLU A 7 -15.34 -6.64 -19.67
C GLU A 7 -14.41 -7.60 -18.91
N LEU A 8 -14.67 -7.85 -17.63
CA LEU A 8 -13.82 -8.73 -16.81
C LEU A 8 -13.86 -10.19 -17.25
N ASN A 9 -14.94 -10.60 -17.90
CA ASN A 9 -15.12 -11.96 -18.41
C ASN A 9 -14.54 -12.17 -19.81
N ASP A 10 -14.66 -11.20 -20.70
CA ASP A 10 -14.46 -11.40 -22.15
C ASP A 10 -13.20 -10.72 -22.68
N ASP A 11 -12.79 -9.58 -22.12
CA ASP A 11 -11.62 -8.82 -22.58
C ASP A 11 -10.30 -9.59 -22.38
N SER A 12 -9.31 -9.28 -23.22
CA SER A 12 -7.96 -9.80 -23.09
C SER A 12 -7.38 -9.45 -21.71
N ILE A 13 -6.88 -10.46 -20.99
CA ILE A 13 -6.30 -10.29 -19.64
C ILE A 13 -5.19 -9.25 -19.64
N PHE A 14 -4.30 -9.24 -20.63
CA PHE A 14 -3.21 -8.26 -20.73
C PHE A 14 -3.77 -6.83 -20.86
N LYS A 15 -4.76 -6.61 -21.72
CA LYS A 15 -5.42 -5.30 -21.88
C LYS A 15 -6.09 -4.85 -20.58
N LEU A 16 -6.71 -5.77 -19.84
CA LEU A 16 -7.30 -5.48 -18.55
C LEU A 16 -6.22 -5.11 -17.51
N CYS A 17 -5.13 -5.87 -17.44
CA CYS A 17 -4.02 -5.58 -16.53
C CYS A 17 -3.47 -4.15 -16.76
N ILE A 18 -3.21 -3.75 -18.00
CA ILE A 18 -2.75 -2.40 -18.32
C ILE A 18 -3.81 -1.35 -18.00
N LYS A 19 -5.08 -1.59 -18.36
CA LYS A 19 -6.20 -0.69 -18.09
C LYS A 19 -6.36 -0.37 -16.59
N TYR A 20 -6.10 -1.36 -15.72
CA TYR A 20 -6.19 -1.20 -14.27
C TYR A 20 -4.88 -0.72 -13.65
N PHE A 21 -3.73 -1.14 -14.21
CA PHE A 21 -2.40 -0.76 -13.72
C PHE A 21 -2.14 0.74 -13.84
N ILE A 22 -2.40 1.33 -15.02
CA ILE A 22 -2.07 2.75 -15.26
C ILE A 22 -2.74 3.68 -14.24
N PRO A 23 -4.08 3.63 -14.02
CA PRO A 23 -4.70 4.48 -13.01
C PRO A 23 -4.18 4.22 -11.59
N THR A 24 -4.01 2.95 -11.22
CA THR A 24 -3.52 2.58 -9.88
C THR A 24 -2.09 3.08 -9.66
N PHE A 25 -1.23 2.96 -10.67
CA PHE A 25 0.14 3.46 -10.62
C PHE A 25 0.20 4.97 -10.52
N ILE A 26 -0.56 5.71 -11.37
CA ILE A 26 -0.64 7.18 -11.30
C ILE A 26 -1.12 7.62 -9.91
N GLY A 27 -2.18 7.02 -9.39
CA GLY A 27 -2.68 7.31 -8.05
C GLY A 27 -1.62 7.11 -6.97
N SER A 28 -0.88 6.01 -7.04
CA SER A 28 0.21 5.70 -6.09
C SER A 28 1.37 6.69 -6.20
N VAL A 29 1.79 7.07 -7.42
CA VAL A 29 2.82 8.09 -7.65
C VAL A 29 2.42 9.42 -7.04
N VAL A 30 1.18 9.85 -7.26
CA VAL A 30 0.66 11.10 -6.71
C VAL A 30 0.69 11.09 -5.18
N VAL A 31 0.33 9.96 -4.54
CA VAL A 31 0.40 9.80 -3.09
C VAL A 31 1.84 9.90 -2.57
N VAL A 32 2.81 9.30 -3.25
CA VAL A 32 4.22 9.40 -2.84
C VAL A 32 4.74 10.84 -3.02
N LEU A 33 4.40 11.47 -4.13
CA LEU A 33 4.82 12.85 -4.41
C LEU A 33 4.26 13.82 -3.36
N TYR A 34 2.98 13.73 -3.02
CA TYR A 34 2.43 14.63 -2.01
C TYR A 34 3.09 14.42 -0.63
N ASN A 35 3.41 13.19 -0.24
CA ASN A 35 4.13 12.93 1.01
C ASN A 35 5.53 13.56 1.05
N ILE A 36 6.22 13.59 -0.11
CA ILE A 36 7.53 14.25 -0.24
C ILE A 36 7.36 15.78 -0.12
N VAL A 37 6.36 16.33 -0.81
CA VAL A 37 6.08 17.78 -0.82
C VAL A 37 5.62 18.26 0.56
N ASP A 38 4.75 17.52 1.25
CA ASP A 38 4.33 17.81 2.63
C ASP A 38 5.55 17.89 3.57
N ARG A 39 6.44 16.91 3.53
CA ARG A 39 7.68 16.93 4.32
C ARG A 39 8.60 18.11 3.98
N PHE A 40 8.65 18.49 2.70
CA PHE A 40 9.40 19.68 2.28
C PHE A 40 8.85 20.95 2.94
N PHE A 41 7.52 21.14 2.94
CA PHE A 41 6.92 22.31 3.58
C PHE A 41 7.07 22.27 5.11
N VAL A 42 6.90 21.13 5.76
CA VAL A 42 7.16 20.98 7.20
C VAL A 42 8.61 21.29 7.54
N GLY A 43 9.56 20.86 6.70
CA GLY A 43 10.99 21.18 6.85
C GLY A 43 11.31 22.69 6.73
N LYS A 44 10.51 23.45 5.97
CA LYS A 44 10.66 24.92 5.89
C LYS A 44 10.24 25.65 7.17
N ILE A 45 9.45 25.03 8.03
CA ILE A 45 9.02 25.61 9.31
C ILE A 45 10.18 25.57 10.31
N SER A 46 10.68 24.39 10.64
CA SER A 46 11.85 24.16 11.47
C SER A 46 12.28 22.69 11.49
N GLU A 47 13.52 22.40 11.85
CA GLU A 47 14.01 21.04 12.07
C GLU A 47 13.23 20.31 13.17
N LYS A 48 12.84 21.03 14.23
CA LYS A 48 12.04 20.48 15.34
C LYS A 48 10.61 20.09 14.89
N ALA A 49 10.00 20.90 14.01
CA ALA A 49 8.70 20.59 13.41
C ALA A 49 8.78 19.35 12.51
N LEU A 50 9.83 19.26 11.69
CA LEU A 50 10.07 18.09 10.83
C LEU A 50 10.27 16.81 11.66
N ALA A 51 11.05 16.89 12.73
CA ALA A 51 11.28 15.77 13.64
C ALA A 51 9.97 15.36 14.37
N GLY A 52 9.19 16.34 14.83
CA GLY A 52 7.87 16.10 15.46
C GLY A 52 6.86 15.42 14.52
N ALA A 53 6.74 15.91 13.29
CA ALA A 53 5.93 15.28 12.24
C ALA A 53 6.42 13.86 11.91
N GLY A 54 7.74 13.64 11.96
CA GLY A 54 8.34 12.32 11.80
C GLY A 54 7.90 11.31 12.86
N VAL A 55 7.79 11.71 14.12
CA VAL A 55 7.24 10.88 15.21
C VAL A 55 5.77 10.58 14.96
N ALA A 56 4.97 11.60 14.63
CA ALA A 56 3.55 11.43 14.33
C ALA A 56 3.30 10.50 13.13
N PHE A 57 4.18 10.49 12.14
CA PHE A 57 4.07 9.66 10.96
C PHE A 57 3.98 8.16 11.28
N TYR A 58 4.74 7.64 12.25
CA TYR A 58 4.65 6.22 12.63
C TYR A 58 3.27 5.86 13.19
N ILE A 59 2.64 6.79 13.89
CA ILE A 59 1.27 6.61 14.42
C ILE A 59 0.26 6.60 13.27
N VAL A 60 0.41 7.49 12.29
CA VAL A 60 -0.44 7.52 11.09
C VAL A 60 -0.31 6.20 10.30
N MET A 61 0.88 5.60 10.23
CA MET A 61 1.09 4.28 9.60
C MET A 61 0.30 3.17 10.29
N ILE A 62 0.09 3.23 11.59
CA ILE A 62 -0.79 2.31 12.32
C ILE A 62 -2.25 2.48 11.85
N PHE A 63 -2.73 3.71 11.68
CA PHE A 63 -4.09 3.94 11.16
C PHE A 63 -4.24 3.44 9.72
N ILE A 64 -3.23 3.62 8.89
CA ILE A 64 -3.22 3.05 7.54
C ILE A 64 -3.29 1.51 7.60
N ALA A 65 -2.61 0.86 8.54
CA ALA A 65 -2.73 -0.58 8.74
C ALA A 65 -4.18 -1.00 9.02
N PHE A 66 -4.90 -0.28 9.89
CA PHE A 66 -6.32 -0.53 10.15
C PHE A 66 -7.21 -0.23 8.93
N ALA A 67 -6.89 0.81 8.16
CA ALA A 67 -7.58 1.08 6.89
C ALA A 67 -7.39 -0.08 5.89
N MET A 68 -6.18 -0.67 5.84
CA MET A 68 -5.89 -1.84 5.01
C MET A 68 -6.61 -3.10 5.51
N LEU A 69 -6.70 -3.30 6.83
CA LEU A 69 -7.43 -4.42 7.44
C LEU A 69 -8.86 -4.52 6.91
N VAL A 70 -9.56 -3.40 6.88
CA VAL A 70 -10.94 -3.34 6.44
C VAL A 70 -11.04 -3.14 4.92
N GLY A 71 -10.28 -2.22 4.34
CA GLY A 71 -10.37 -1.82 2.92
C GLY A 71 -9.92 -2.91 1.95
N VAL A 72 -8.71 -3.45 2.15
CA VAL A 72 -8.17 -4.52 1.27
C VAL A 72 -8.97 -5.82 1.44
N GLY A 73 -9.33 -6.15 2.70
CA GLY A 73 -10.19 -7.30 2.98
C GLY A 73 -11.54 -7.21 2.28
N SER A 74 -12.22 -6.05 2.38
CA SER A 74 -13.50 -5.81 1.72
C SER A 74 -13.37 -5.85 0.19
N GLY A 75 -12.32 -5.25 -0.37
CA GLY A 75 -12.08 -5.27 -1.81
C GLY A 75 -11.95 -6.68 -2.36
N ALA A 76 -11.17 -7.54 -1.71
CA ALA A 76 -11.02 -8.93 -2.15
C ALA A 76 -12.35 -9.70 -2.10
N VAL A 77 -13.13 -9.56 -1.01
CA VAL A 77 -14.43 -10.24 -0.90
C VAL A 77 -15.42 -9.70 -1.93
N VAL A 78 -15.45 -8.38 -2.17
CA VAL A 78 -16.31 -7.76 -3.19
C VAL A 78 -16.00 -8.32 -4.59
N SER A 79 -14.73 -8.37 -4.99
CA SER A 79 -14.36 -8.86 -6.33
C SER A 79 -14.78 -10.33 -6.54
N ILE A 80 -14.63 -11.18 -5.52
CA ILE A 80 -15.07 -12.58 -5.55
C ILE A 80 -16.60 -12.67 -5.68
N ARG A 81 -17.36 -11.91 -4.88
CA ARG A 81 -18.84 -11.93 -4.93
C ARG A 81 -19.37 -11.42 -6.27
N LEU A 82 -18.74 -10.40 -6.83
CA LEU A 82 -19.08 -9.92 -8.18
C LEU A 82 -18.84 -11.00 -9.24
N GLY A 83 -17.73 -11.74 -9.16
CA GLY A 83 -17.45 -12.87 -10.03
C GLY A 83 -18.47 -14.01 -9.91
N GLN A 84 -18.99 -14.23 -8.70
CA GLN A 84 -20.09 -15.20 -8.43
C GLN A 84 -21.49 -14.70 -8.88
N LYS A 85 -21.59 -13.54 -9.50
CA LYS A 85 -22.86 -12.85 -9.86
C LYS A 85 -23.73 -12.48 -8.65
N LYS A 86 -23.15 -12.39 -7.45
CA LYS A 86 -23.83 -12.06 -6.20
C LYS A 86 -23.72 -10.57 -5.87
N GLY A 87 -24.24 -9.71 -6.74
CA GLY A 87 -24.14 -8.25 -6.60
C GLY A 87 -24.77 -7.70 -5.32
N GLU A 88 -25.89 -8.27 -4.84
CA GLU A 88 -26.49 -7.85 -3.58
C GLU A 88 -25.61 -8.15 -2.36
N GLU A 89 -24.88 -9.29 -2.37
CA GLU A 89 -23.91 -9.59 -1.33
C GLU A 89 -22.74 -8.61 -1.37
N ALA A 90 -22.26 -8.22 -2.55
CA ALA A 90 -21.22 -7.21 -2.72
C ALA A 90 -21.66 -5.83 -2.20
N GLU A 91 -22.92 -5.41 -2.41
CA GLU A 91 -23.48 -4.19 -1.81
C GLU A 91 -23.58 -4.29 -0.27
N LYS A 92 -23.91 -5.46 0.28
CA LYS A 92 -23.91 -5.67 1.75
C LYS A 92 -22.51 -5.57 2.32
N ILE A 93 -21.48 -6.06 1.59
CA ILE A 93 -20.08 -5.92 2.00
C ILE A 93 -19.68 -4.45 2.04
N LEU A 94 -20.03 -3.66 1.03
CA LEU A 94 -19.78 -2.22 1.01
C LEU A 94 -20.42 -1.49 2.21
N GLY A 95 -21.69 -1.74 2.51
CA GLY A 95 -22.37 -1.17 3.67
C GLY A 95 -21.70 -1.55 4.99
N ASN A 96 -21.35 -2.83 5.14
CA ASN A 96 -20.62 -3.33 6.32
C ASN A 96 -19.22 -2.70 6.44
N THR A 97 -18.54 -2.40 5.32
CA THR A 97 -17.23 -1.73 5.29
C THR A 97 -17.32 -0.32 5.85
N ILE A 98 -18.30 0.45 5.38
CA ILE A 98 -18.55 1.84 5.82
C ILE A 98 -18.86 1.87 7.33
N THR A 99 -19.74 1.01 7.80
CA THR A 99 -20.07 0.93 9.24
C THR A 99 -18.85 0.60 10.09
N ARG A 100 -17.98 -0.32 9.61
CA ARG A 100 -16.76 -0.65 10.34
C ARG A 100 -15.75 0.47 10.37
N PHE A 101 -15.57 1.17 9.25
CA PHE A 101 -14.71 2.34 9.25
C PHE A 101 -15.20 3.41 10.23
N ALA A 102 -16.51 3.61 10.32
CA ALA A 102 -17.08 4.55 11.31
C ALA A 102 -16.78 4.09 12.74
N ILE A 103 -17.08 2.84 13.09
CA ILE A 103 -16.84 2.30 14.44
C ILE A 103 -15.35 2.31 14.77
N LEU A 104 -14.51 1.78 13.88
CA LEU A 104 -13.08 1.69 14.11
C LEU A 104 -12.41 3.07 14.20
N GLY A 105 -12.85 4.02 13.35
CA GLY A 105 -12.36 5.40 13.39
C GLY A 105 -12.70 6.09 14.71
N ILE A 106 -13.93 5.95 15.20
CA ILE A 106 -14.34 6.52 16.49
C ILE A 106 -13.58 5.87 17.65
N VAL A 107 -13.46 4.53 17.66
CA VAL A 107 -12.74 3.81 18.71
C VAL A 107 -11.25 4.22 18.75
N LEU A 108 -10.59 4.25 17.61
CA LEU A 108 -9.19 4.65 17.54
C LEU A 108 -8.99 6.12 17.89
N TYR A 109 -9.90 7.01 17.47
CA TYR A 109 -9.88 8.41 17.86
C TYR A 109 -9.92 8.57 19.39
N ILE A 110 -10.88 7.92 20.06
CA ILE A 110 -11.04 7.98 21.51
C ILE A 110 -9.81 7.42 22.22
N LEU A 111 -9.34 6.22 21.82
CA LEU A 111 -8.16 5.58 22.42
C LEU A 111 -6.90 6.43 22.29
N MET A 112 -6.71 7.06 21.15
CA MET A 112 -5.56 7.93 20.90
C MET A 112 -5.64 9.23 21.70
N MET A 113 -6.79 9.90 21.71
CA MET A 113 -6.93 11.18 22.41
C MET A 113 -6.73 11.04 23.93
N ILE A 114 -7.18 9.93 24.53
CA ILE A 114 -6.97 9.66 25.96
C ILE A 114 -5.49 9.43 26.30
N ASN A 115 -4.71 8.86 25.38
CA ASN A 115 -3.32 8.43 25.65
C ASN A 115 -2.30 9.19 24.80
N LEU A 116 -2.64 10.33 24.20
CA LEU A 116 -1.84 10.99 23.17
C LEU A 116 -0.41 11.27 23.61
N ASP A 117 -0.22 11.94 24.77
CA ASP A 117 1.10 12.29 25.27
C ASP A 117 1.95 11.05 25.57
N THR A 118 1.34 10.03 26.17
CA THR A 118 1.99 8.76 26.47
C THR A 118 2.47 8.05 25.20
N ILE A 119 1.60 7.97 24.19
CA ILE A 119 1.92 7.32 22.91
C ILE A 119 3.02 8.08 22.18
N LEU A 120 2.99 9.40 22.16
CA LEU A 120 4.02 10.22 21.53
C LEU A 120 5.39 10.04 22.20
N LEU A 121 5.44 10.01 23.53
CA LEU A 121 6.67 9.76 24.27
C LEU A 121 7.24 8.36 23.99
N TYR A 122 6.40 7.32 23.98
CA TYR A 122 6.83 5.98 23.60
C TYR A 122 7.23 5.86 22.12
N SER A 123 6.71 6.73 21.26
CA SER A 123 7.07 6.79 19.84
C SER A 123 8.37 7.56 19.57
N GLY A 124 9.03 8.07 20.61
CA GLY A 124 10.34 8.73 20.51
C GLY A 124 10.28 10.26 20.51
N ALA A 125 9.14 10.87 20.86
CA ALA A 125 9.08 12.31 21.09
C ALA A 125 9.92 12.68 22.34
N ASN A 126 10.64 13.79 22.25
CA ASN A 126 11.40 14.38 23.36
C ASN A 126 10.82 15.76 23.70
N ALA A 127 11.36 16.43 24.72
CA ALA A 127 10.88 17.73 25.19
C ALA A 127 10.83 18.81 24.09
N GLU A 128 11.68 18.73 23.07
CA GLU A 128 11.71 19.71 21.96
C GLU A 128 10.73 19.38 20.83
N THR A 129 10.51 18.09 20.55
CA THR A 129 9.68 17.63 19.43
C THR A 129 8.23 17.35 19.84
N LEU A 130 7.98 17.09 21.13
CA LEU A 130 6.66 16.75 21.66
C LEU A 130 5.57 17.82 21.36
N PRO A 131 5.82 19.14 21.54
CA PRO A 131 4.80 20.14 21.22
C PRO A 131 4.36 20.09 19.76
N TYR A 132 5.33 19.96 18.82
CA TYR A 132 5.05 19.88 17.39
C TYR A 132 4.32 18.59 17.01
N ALA A 133 4.78 17.45 17.55
CA ALA A 133 4.17 16.16 17.31
C ALA A 133 2.74 16.10 17.84
N LYS A 134 2.49 16.69 19.03
CA LYS A 134 1.16 16.75 19.67
C LYS A 134 0.21 17.59 18.85
N THR A 135 0.58 18.83 18.54
CA THR A 135 -0.23 19.76 17.73
C THR A 135 -0.60 19.15 16.38
N TYR A 136 0.40 18.55 15.69
CA TYR A 136 0.18 17.88 14.41
C TYR A 136 -0.78 16.71 14.54
N LEU A 137 -0.55 15.82 15.50
CA LEU A 137 -1.33 14.61 15.65
C LEU A 137 -2.74 14.88 16.16
N GLU A 138 -2.97 15.87 17.04
CA GLU A 138 -4.31 16.28 17.48
C GLU A 138 -5.21 16.66 16.29
N ILE A 139 -4.68 17.39 15.31
CA ILE A 139 -5.40 17.77 14.10
C ILE A 139 -5.61 16.54 13.18
N ILE A 140 -4.57 15.72 13.00
CA ILE A 140 -4.65 14.50 12.18
C ILE A 140 -5.65 13.48 12.77
N MET A 141 -5.88 13.49 14.08
CA MET A 141 -6.90 12.62 14.68
C MET A 141 -8.31 12.88 14.11
N TYR A 142 -8.64 14.12 13.76
CA TYR A 142 -9.91 14.42 13.07
C TYR A 142 -9.92 13.84 11.63
N ALA A 143 -8.76 13.58 11.05
CA ALA A 143 -8.64 12.99 9.73
C ALA A 143 -8.78 11.45 9.71
N ILE A 144 -8.81 10.75 10.85
CA ILE A 144 -8.89 9.27 10.90
C ILE A 144 -10.07 8.75 10.08
N LEU A 145 -11.25 9.29 10.33
CA LEU A 145 -12.46 8.84 9.63
C LEU A 145 -12.43 9.20 8.12
N PRO A 146 -12.14 10.46 7.72
CA PRO A 146 -11.85 10.78 6.32
C PRO A 146 -10.77 9.90 5.70
N LEU A 147 -9.67 9.61 6.39
CA LEU A 147 -8.59 8.74 5.91
C LEU A 147 -9.12 7.32 5.61
N PHE A 148 -9.93 6.75 6.51
CA PHE A 148 -10.50 5.42 6.30
C PHE A 148 -11.44 5.40 5.10
N PHE A 149 -12.23 6.43 4.89
CA PHE A 149 -13.11 6.53 3.74
C PHE A 149 -12.34 6.83 2.44
N SER A 150 -11.36 7.72 2.46
CA SER A 150 -10.56 8.01 1.28
C SER A 150 -9.68 6.82 0.87
N TYR A 151 -8.79 6.38 1.76
CA TYR A 151 -7.82 5.32 1.47
C TYR A 151 -8.47 3.92 1.45
N GLY A 152 -9.34 3.61 2.42
CA GLY A 152 -9.94 2.28 2.55
C GLY A 152 -10.94 1.97 1.44
N LEU A 153 -11.84 2.91 1.10
CA LEU A 153 -12.83 2.70 0.04
C LEU A 153 -12.23 2.71 -1.37
N THR A 154 -11.09 3.36 -1.60
CA THR A 154 -10.39 3.25 -2.90
C THR A 154 -10.00 1.81 -3.21
N ASN A 155 -9.63 1.00 -2.21
CA ASN A 155 -9.37 -0.44 -2.40
C ASN A 155 -10.65 -1.18 -2.83
N VAL A 156 -11.80 -0.83 -2.25
CA VAL A 156 -13.10 -1.42 -2.64
C VAL A 156 -13.49 -0.99 -4.05
N LEU A 157 -13.27 0.27 -4.43
CA LEU A 157 -13.54 0.79 -5.76
C LEU A 157 -12.65 0.13 -6.82
N ASN A 158 -11.36 -0.05 -6.54
CA ASN A 158 -10.45 -0.79 -7.40
C ASN A 158 -10.96 -2.21 -7.64
N ALA A 159 -11.33 -2.91 -6.58
CA ALA A 159 -11.83 -4.28 -6.63
C ALA A 159 -13.21 -4.41 -7.32
N ALA A 160 -14.03 -3.35 -7.27
CA ALA A 160 -15.30 -3.25 -7.97
C ALA A 160 -15.16 -2.86 -9.45
N GLY A 161 -13.92 -2.72 -9.95
CA GLY A 161 -13.65 -2.41 -11.34
C GLY A 161 -13.71 -0.92 -11.70
N THR A 162 -13.47 -0.02 -10.74
CA THR A 162 -13.45 1.45 -10.94
C THR A 162 -12.12 2.09 -10.54
N PRO A 163 -10.95 1.63 -11.07
CA PRO A 163 -9.64 2.14 -10.65
C PRO A 163 -9.43 3.62 -11.00
N ARG A 164 -10.09 4.12 -12.04
CA ARG A 164 -10.02 5.56 -12.39
C ARG A 164 -10.63 6.43 -11.31
N VAL A 165 -11.74 6.01 -10.71
CA VAL A 165 -12.39 6.74 -9.61
C VAL A 165 -11.48 6.77 -8.40
N ALA A 166 -10.85 5.64 -8.07
CA ALA A 166 -9.86 5.56 -7.01
C ALA A 166 -8.67 6.50 -7.26
N MET A 167 -8.12 6.51 -8.47
CA MET A 167 -7.04 7.43 -8.88
C MET A 167 -7.44 8.91 -8.69
N PHE A 168 -8.62 9.30 -9.20
CA PHE A 168 -9.07 10.68 -9.09
C PHE A 168 -9.31 11.09 -7.63
N SER A 169 -9.81 10.20 -6.79
CA SER A 169 -9.94 10.46 -5.36
C SER A 169 -8.58 10.76 -4.71
N MET A 170 -7.56 9.95 -5.02
CA MET A 170 -6.19 10.18 -4.54
C MET A 170 -5.63 11.51 -5.06
N MET A 171 -5.87 11.85 -6.34
CA MET A 171 -5.45 13.13 -6.92
C MET A 171 -6.13 14.32 -6.25
N VAL A 172 -7.43 14.26 -6.00
CA VAL A 172 -8.17 15.32 -5.30
C VAL A 172 -7.55 15.58 -3.94
N GLY A 173 -7.33 14.54 -3.15
CA GLY A 173 -6.70 14.66 -1.84
C GLY A 173 -5.30 15.25 -1.90
N ALA A 174 -4.45 14.70 -2.77
CA ALA A 174 -3.06 15.11 -2.89
C ALA A 174 -2.89 16.54 -3.43
N ILE A 175 -3.62 16.92 -4.48
CA ILE A 175 -3.55 18.29 -5.06
C ILE A 175 -4.05 19.31 -4.04
N THR A 176 -5.14 19.01 -3.35
CA THR A 176 -5.66 19.88 -2.28
C THR A 176 -4.63 20.06 -1.18
N ASN A 177 -4.02 18.97 -0.70
CA ASN A 177 -2.99 19.05 0.34
C ASN A 177 -1.80 19.91 -0.11
N ILE A 178 -1.22 19.66 -1.30
CA ILE A 178 -0.09 20.43 -1.82
C ILE A 178 -0.40 21.94 -1.91
N ILE A 179 -1.59 22.28 -2.42
CA ILE A 179 -2.01 23.69 -2.54
C ILE A 179 -2.15 24.33 -1.17
N LEU A 180 -2.79 23.64 -0.23
CA LEU A 180 -3.03 24.15 1.11
C LEU A 180 -1.74 24.20 1.94
N ASP A 181 -0.81 23.25 1.79
CA ASP A 181 0.51 23.32 2.41
C ASP A 181 1.30 24.55 1.96
N TYR A 182 1.29 24.81 0.64
CA TYR A 182 1.92 26.02 0.12
C TYR A 182 1.29 27.29 0.73
N VAL A 183 -0.04 27.38 0.73
CA VAL A 183 -0.76 28.54 1.31
C VAL A 183 -0.49 28.68 2.81
N ALA A 184 -0.57 27.58 3.56
CA ALA A 184 -0.41 27.58 5.00
C ALA A 184 1.02 27.97 5.43
N VAL A 185 2.05 27.43 4.76
CA VAL A 185 3.42 27.61 5.16
C VAL A 185 4.03 28.88 4.55
N MET A 186 3.81 29.12 3.25
CA MET A 186 4.50 30.19 2.50
C MET A 186 3.72 31.51 2.48
N VAL A 187 2.39 31.47 2.63
CA VAL A 187 1.55 32.68 2.56
C VAL A 187 1.06 33.10 3.95
N LEU A 188 0.49 32.16 4.71
CA LEU A 188 -0.14 32.44 5.99
C LEU A 188 0.79 32.25 7.20
N HIS A 189 1.93 31.58 7.02
CA HIS A 189 2.92 31.28 8.07
C HIS A 189 2.33 30.63 9.31
N THR A 190 1.35 29.72 9.14
CA THR A 190 0.60 29.07 10.24
C THR A 190 1.37 27.95 10.94
N GLY A 191 2.62 27.71 10.54
CA GLY A 191 3.44 26.66 11.15
C GLY A 191 2.92 25.23 10.87
N ILE A 192 3.21 24.31 11.79
CA ILE A 192 2.87 22.88 11.65
C ILE A 192 1.35 22.62 11.69
N GLU A 193 0.59 23.49 12.33
CA GLU A 193 -0.88 23.40 12.36
C GLU A 193 -1.46 23.48 10.94
N GLY A 194 -0.92 24.42 10.13
CA GLY A 194 -1.37 24.60 8.77
C GLY A 194 -1.18 23.37 7.89
N THR A 195 -0.04 22.69 7.98
CA THR A 195 0.21 21.45 7.23
C THR A 195 -0.68 20.31 7.72
N ALA A 196 -0.95 20.22 9.03
CA ALA A 196 -1.90 19.26 9.57
C ALA A 196 -3.34 19.49 9.06
N TYR A 197 -3.79 20.77 9.02
CA TYR A 197 -5.09 21.12 8.41
C TYR A 197 -5.13 20.86 6.91
N ALA A 198 -4.06 21.10 6.18
CA ALA A 198 -3.96 20.78 4.75
C ALA A 198 -4.19 19.30 4.50
N THR A 199 -3.55 18.44 5.32
CA THR A 199 -3.71 16.98 5.27
C THR A 199 -5.13 16.56 5.65
N LEU A 200 -5.72 17.15 6.68
CA LEU A 200 -7.11 16.91 7.10
C LEU A 200 -8.10 17.25 5.96
N ILE A 201 -8.00 18.45 5.39
CA ILE A 201 -8.91 18.92 4.34
C ILE A 201 -8.73 18.06 3.07
N GLY A 202 -7.50 17.72 2.71
CA GLY A 202 -7.22 16.82 1.58
C GLY A 202 -7.91 15.46 1.74
N ASN A 203 -7.82 14.85 2.93
CA ASN A 203 -8.52 13.58 3.23
C ASN A 203 -10.04 13.74 3.22
N ILE A 204 -10.58 14.85 3.74
CA ILE A 204 -12.02 15.13 3.72
C ILE A 204 -12.53 15.23 2.29
N LEU A 205 -11.88 16.02 1.43
CA LEU A 205 -12.32 16.17 0.04
C LEU A 205 -12.21 14.86 -0.74
N SER A 206 -11.14 14.09 -0.53
CA SER A 206 -11.00 12.76 -1.10
C SER A 206 -12.12 11.81 -0.63
N ALA A 207 -12.45 11.81 0.66
CA ALA A 207 -13.52 11.01 1.23
C ALA A 207 -14.91 11.41 0.69
N ILE A 208 -15.19 12.72 0.59
CA ILE A 208 -16.42 13.24 -0.01
C ILE A 208 -16.54 12.78 -1.46
N PHE A 209 -15.47 12.84 -2.24
CA PHE A 209 -15.43 12.42 -3.63
C PHE A 209 -15.78 10.93 -3.79
N VAL A 210 -15.17 10.05 -2.97
CA VAL A 210 -15.46 8.62 -2.98
C VAL A 210 -16.90 8.34 -2.54
N MET A 211 -17.34 8.94 -1.44
CA MET A 211 -18.68 8.74 -0.91
C MET A 211 -19.77 9.24 -1.88
N TYR A 212 -19.53 10.40 -2.51
CA TYR A 212 -20.44 10.91 -3.56
C TYR A 212 -20.60 9.89 -4.69
N PHE A 213 -19.50 9.34 -5.22
CA PHE A 213 -19.55 8.35 -6.29
C PHE A 213 -20.30 7.08 -5.87
N ILE A 214 -20.08 6.58 -4.66
CA ILE A 214 -20.75 5.38 -4.14
C ILE A 214 -22.27 5.61 -3.95
N ILE A 215 -22.67 6.80 -3.52
CA ILE A 215 -24.08 7.16 -3.29
C ILE A 215 -24.78 7.45 -4.62
N ALA A 216 -24.20 8.31 -5.46
CA ALA A 216 -24.79 8.72 -6.73
C ALA A 216 -24.74 7.63 -7.81
N GLY A 217 -23.79 6.69 -7.69
CA GLY A 217 -23.58 5.60 -8.64
C GLY A 217 -23.00 6.01 -9.99
N LYS A 218 -22.73 7.30 -10.20
CA LYS A 218 -22.13 7.85 -11.43
C LYS A 218 -21.44 9.18 -11.14
N PHE A 219 -20.51 9.58 -12.02
CA PHE A 219 -19.94 10.92 -11.96
C PHE A 219 -20.89 11.96 -12.55
N PRO A 220 -21.02 13.14 -11.88
CA PRO A 220 -21.88 14.21 -12.39
C PRO A 220 -21.26 14.95 -13.58
N ILE A 221 -19.92 14.93 -13.69
CA ILE A 221 -19.17 15.70 -14.69
C ILE A 221 -18.37 14.74 -15.55
N LYS A 222 -18.43 14.94 -16.87
CA LYS A 222 -17.56 14.25 -17.83
C LYS A 222 -16.19 14.93 -17.80
N ILE A 223 -15.28 14.43 -16.98
CA ILE A 223 -13.91 14.94 -16.92
C ILE A 223 -13.08 14.21 -17.97
N ASN A 224 -12.45 14.96 -18.86
CA ASN A 224 -11.48 14.45 -19.83
C ASN A 224 -10.09 14.94 -19.37
N LEU A 225 -9.38 14.12 -18.63
CA LEU A 225 -8.03 14.45 -18.14
C LEU A 225 -7.04 13.44 -18.71
N PHE A 226 -5.97 13.90 -19.32
CA PHE A 226 -4.94 13.04 -19.95
C PHE A 226 -5.51 12.00 -20.93
N GLY A 227 -6.58 12.31 -21.65
CA GLY A 227 -7.23 11.39 -22.59
C GLY A 227 -8.16 10.34 -21.92
N TYR A 228 -8.30 10.36 -20.61
CA TYR A 228 -9.22 9.51 -19.86
C TYR A 228 -10.56 10.20 -19.66
N LYS A 229 -11.60 9.63 -20.27
CA LYS A 229 -12.99 10.05 -20.00
C LYS A 229 -13.47 9.42 -18.70
N LEU A 230 -13.92 10.25 -17.76
CA LEU A 230 -14.54 9.81 -16.51
C LEU A 230 -16.04 9.59 -16.72
N GLU A 231 -16.39 8.59 -17.51
CA GLU A 231 -17.76 8.09 -17.65
C GLU A 231 -17.85 6.73 -16.94
N GLU A 232 -17.59 6.70 -15.64
CA GLU A 232 -17.70 5.44 -14.89
C GLU A 232 -18.99 5.38 -14.09
N THR A 233 -19.68 4.25 -14.18
CA THR A 233 -20.82 3.91 -13.34
C THR A 233 -20.39 2.91 -12.28
N SER A 234 -20.86 3.09 -11.05
CA SER A 234 -20.60 2.15 -9.98
C SER A 234 -21.36 0.85 -10.20
N SER A 235 -20.67 -0.28 -10.08
CA SER A 235 -21.30 -1.60 -9.97
C SER A 235 -21.91 -1.84 -8.59
N LEU A 236 -21.57 -1.02 -7.61
CA LEU A 236 -22.02 -1.11 -6.22
C LEU A 236 -22.77 0.17 -5.86
N LYS A 237 -23.88 0.03 -5.16
CA LYS A 237 -24.65 1.15 -4.61
C LYS A 237 -24.77 1.00 -3.09
N LEU A 238 -24.55 2.10 -2.39
CA LEU A 238 -24.79 2.13 -0.96
C LEU A 238 -26.29 2.14 -0.69
N LYS A 239 -26.74 1.17 0.08
CA LYS A 239 -28.10 1.10 0.61
C LYS A 239 -28.03 1.09 2.13
N LEU A 240 -28.75 1.98 2.82
CA LEU A 240 -28.75 2.09 4.28
C LEU A 240 -29.07 0.77 4.97
N LYS A 241 -29.99 -0.03 4.41
CA LYS A 241 -30.31 -1.37 4.93
C LYS A 241 -29.10 -2.33 4.97
N ASN A 242 -28.08 -2.08 4.14
CA ASN A 242 -26.87 -2.91 4.04
C ASN A 242 -25.78 -2.52 5.07
N MET A 243 -25.99 -1.45 5.83
CA MET A 243 -25.06 -1.00 6.88
C MET A 243 -25.14 -1.81 8.16
N LYS A 244 -26.17 -2.64 8.33
CA LYS A 244 -26.28 -3.56 9.46
C LYS A 244 -25.15 -4.59 9.41
N LEU A 245 -24.37 -4.67 10.50
CA LEU A 245 -23.26 -5.59 10.60
C LEU A 245 -23.73 -7.04 10.52
N SER A 246 -23.02 -7.83 9.69
CA SER A 246 -23.22 -9.26 9.52
C SER A 246 -21.95 -10.00 9.92
N TYR A 247 -22.04 -10.86 10.93
CA TYR A 247 -20.88 -11.60 11.45
C TYR A 247 -20.11 -12.38 10.36
N PRO A 248 -20.75 -13.14 9.45
CA PRO A 248 -20.03 -13.84 8.39
C PRO A 248 -19.22 -12.89 7.49
N ILE A 249 -19.82 -11.75 7.09
CA ILE A 249 -19.15 -10.74 6.28
C ILE A 249 -17.98 -10.11 7.04
N VAL A 250 -18.18 -9.82 8.34
CA VAL A 250 -17.14 -9.31 9.24
C VAL A 250 -15.94 -10.25 9.27
N LYS A 251 -16.20 -11.55 9.48
CA LYS A 251 -15.17 -12.57 9.55
C LYS A 251 -14.39 -12.69 8.25
N ASP A 252 -15.07 -12.74 7.10
CA ASP A 252 -14.42 -12.84 5.79
C ASP A 252 -13.49 -11.66 5.53
N ILE A 253 -13.97 -10.43 5.77
CA ILE A 253 -13.18 -9.21 5.54
C ILE A 253 -11.97 -9.15 6.47
N LEU A 254 -12.15 -9.35 7.78
CA LEU A 254 -11.04 -9.29 8.73
C LEU A 254 -10.03 -10.42 8.48
N SER A 255 -10.49 -11.60 8.10
CA SER A 255 -9.60 -12.71 7.78
C SER A 255 -8.67 -12.39 6.61
N ILE A 256 -9.18 -11.80 5.52
CA ILE A 256 -8.38 -11.44 4.35
C ILE A 256 -7.51 -10.21 4.63
N GLY A 257 -8.05 -9.19 5.29
CA GLY A 257 -7.35 -7.97 5.63
C GLY A 257 -6.28 -8.12 6.71
N MET A 258 -6.31 -9.22 7.47
CA MET A 258 -5.28 -9.50 8.49
C MET A 258 -3.88 -9.59 7.88
N SER A 259 -3.75 -10.07 6.63
CA SER A 259 -2.45 -10.20 5.97
C SER A 259 -1.75 -8.84 5.75
N PRO A 260 -2.34 -7.86 5.07
CA PRO A 260 -1.70 -6.54 4.92
C PRO A 260 -1.59 -5.79 6.24
N PHE A 261 -2.53 -5.97 7.17
CA PHE A 261 -2.45 -5.39 8.51
C PHE A 261 -1.20 -5.87 9.25
N LEU A 262 -1.01 -7.19 9.37
CA LEU A 262 0.14 -7.76 10.06
C LEU A 262 1.45 -7.43 9.36
N LEU A 263 1.46 -7.38 8.02
CA LEU A 263 2.64 -6.96 7.27
C LEU A 263 3.03 -5.53 7.61
N GLN A 264 2.08 -4.60 7.64
CA GLN A 264 2.32 -3.19 7.97
C GLN A 264 2.83 -3.03 9.41
N MET A 265 2.21 -3.72 10.37
CA MET A 265 2.66 -3.72 11.78
C MET A 265 4.07 -4.32 11.93
N ALA A 266 4.32 -5.47 11.29
CA ALA A 266 5.61 -6.13 11.32
C ALA A 266 6.72 -5.24 10.70
N SER A 267 6.43 -4.54 9.60
CA SER A 267 7.38 -3.63 8.95
C SER A 267 7.87 -2.53 9.90
N SER A 268 7.00 -2.00 10.74
CA SER A 268 7.39 -0.98 11.74
C SER A 268 8.36 -1.55 12.78
N VAL A 269 8.06 -2.74 13.32
CA VAL A 269 8.94 -3.40 14.30
C VAL A 269 10.28 -3.77 13.67
N VAL A 270 10.26 -4.36 12.48
CA VAL A 270 11.47 -4.73 11.73
C VAL A 270 12.34 -3.50 11.43
N GLY A 271 11.70 -2.38 11.04
CA GLY A 271 12.40 -1.12 10.81
C GLY A 271 13.17 -0.61 12.04
N LEU A 272 12.55 -0.65 13.22
CA LEU A 272 13.19 -0.27 14.48
C LEU A 272 14.40 -1.17 14.82
N VAL A 273 14.23 -2.49 14.70
CA VAL A 273 15.30 -3.46 14.93
C VAL A 273 16.45 -3.25 13.95
N THR A 274 16.13 -3.07 12.65
CA THR A 274 17.13 -2.81 11.61
C THR A 274 17.92 -1.55 11.90
N ASN A 275 17.27 -0.44 12.23
CA ASN A 275 17.94 0.82 12.56
C ASN A 275 18.87 0.66 13.74
N LYS A 276 18.47 -0.08 14.79
CA LYS A 276 19.34 -0.34 15.95
C LYS A 276 20.56 -1.18 15.58
N ILE A 277 20.41 -2.20 14.74
CA ILE A 277 21.53 -3.02 14.26
C ILE A 277 22.48 -2.18 13.39
N VAL A 278 21.93 -1.34 12.50
CA VAL A 278 22.72 -0.43 11.65
C VAL A 278 23.51 0.57 12.50
N GLU A 279 22.86 1.21 13.47
CA GLU A 279 23.50 2.14 14.40
C GLU A 279 24.67 1.47 15.16
N THR A 280 24.44 0.27 15.68
CA THR A 280 25.44 -0.47 16.47
C THR A 280 26.67 -0.87 15.64
N ASN A 281 26.48 -1.21 14.35
CA ASN A 281 27.55 -1.73 13.48
C ASN A 281 28.21 -0.68 12.57
N GLY A 282 27.51 0.41 12.25
CA GLY A 282 27.95 1.43 11.30
C GLY A 282 27.88 2.86 11.81
N GLY A 283 27.42 3.06 13.06
CA GLY A 283 27.27 4.40 13.64
C GLY A 283 26.41 5.34 12.80
N THR A 284 26.67 6.63 12.91
CA THR A 284 25.94 7.69 12.16
C THR A 284 26.03 7.50 10.65
N TYR A 285 27.18 7.04 10.17
CA TYR A 285 27.39 6.79 8.75
C TYR A 285 26.47 5.68 8.21
N GLY A 286 26.41 4.52 8.89
CA GLY A 286 25.54 3.41 8.53
C GLY A 286 24.06 3.82 8.49
N VAL A 287 23.62 4.61 9.48
CA VAL A 287 22.26 5.16 9.55
C VAL A 287 21.98 6.10 8.38
N ALA A 288 22.92 6.94 7.98
CA ALA A 288 22.77 7.84 6.84
C ALA A 288 22.57 7.06 5.53
N VAL A 289 23.41 6.04 5.28
CA VAL A 289 23.28 5.17 4.10
C VAL A 289 21.93 4.42 4.10
N MET A 290 21.54 3.86 5.25
CA MET A 290 20.25 3.17 5.38
C MET A 290 19.06 4.10 5.14
N THR A 291 19.18 5.36 5.54
CA THR A 291 18.16 6.39 5.28
C THR A 291 17.98 6.63 3.77
N ILE A 292 19.09 6.70 3.02
CA ILE A 292 19.06 6.81 1.55
C ILE A 292 18.38 5.57 0.93
N ILE A 293 18.76 4.37 1.35
CA ILE A 293 18.16 3.12 0.89
C ILE A 293 16.65 3.12 1.17
N ASN A 294 16.23 3.48 2.38
CA ASN A 294 14.83 3.55 2.78
C ASN A 294 14.03 4.63 2.02
N SER A 295 14.69 5.63 1.45
CA SER A 295 14.04 6.63 0.61
C SER A 295 13.69 6.09 -0.79
N TYR A 296 14.47 5.15 -1.31
CA TYR A 296 14.22 4.52 -2.61
C TYR A 296 13.34 3.26 -2.54
N LEU A 297 13.30 2.58 -1.41
CA LEU A 297 12.50 1.37 -1.23
C LEU A 297 10.99 1.58 -1.54
N PRO A 298 10.34 2.69 -1.11
CA PRO A 298 8.94 2.96 -1.47
C PRO A 298 8.71 3.10 -2.98
N VAL A 299 9.65 3.64 -3.75
CA VAL A 299 9.52 3.81 -5.20
C VAL A 299 9.39 2.45 -5.88
N MET A 300 10.23 1.50 -5.51
CA MET A 300 10.17 0.12 -5.99
C MET A 300 8.89 -0.59 -5.53
N THR A 301 8.63 -0.58 -4.23
CA THR A 301 7.48 -1.31 -3.67
C THR A 301 6.15 -0.79 -4.17
N MET A 302 6.00 0.54 -4.32
CA MET A 302 4.81 1.18 -4.86
C MET A 302 4.49 0.70 -6.28
N THR A 303 5.50 0.59 -7.14
CA THR A 303 5.30 0.17 -8.54
C THR A 303 4.80 -1.27 -8.60
N VAL A 304 5.44 -2.19 -7.87
CA VAL A 304 5.02 -3.59 -7.81
C VAL A 304 3.66 -3.75 -7.10
N TYR A 305 3.41 -2.94 -6.08
CA TYR A 305 2.12 -2.94 -5.37
C TYR A 305 0.99 -2.46 -6.26
N SER A 306 1.26 -1.50 -7.15
CA SER A 306 0.27 -1.06 -8.16
C SER A 306 -0.09 -2.17 -9.14
N VAL A 307 0.88 -3.02 -9.54
CA VAL A 307 0.59 -4.25 -10.31
C VAL A 307 -0.31 -5.18 -9.50
N ALA A 308 0.04 -5.45 -8.24
CA ALA A 308 -0.72 -6.33 -7.38
C ALA A 308 -2.17 -5.85 -7.15
N GLN A 309 -2.37 -4.56 -6.94
CA GLN A 309 -3.70 -3.95 -6.82
C GLN A 309 -4.50 -4.00 -8.14
N ALA A 310 -3.85 -3.79 -9.27
CA ALA A 310 -4.49 -3.83 -10.58
C ALA A 310 -5.04 -5.22 -10.92
N ILE A 311 -4.32 -6.27 -10.55
CA ILE A 311 -4.74 -7.65 -10.83
C ILE A 311 -5.77 -8.19 -9.82
N GLN A 312 -5.89 -7.58 -8.64
CA GLN A 312 -6.81 -8.04 -7.60
C GLN A 312 -8.26 -8.20 -8.10
N PRO A 313 -8.88 -7.20 -8.74
CA PRO A 313 -10.23 -7.35 -9.29
C PRO A 313 -10.31 -8.40 -10.40
N ILE A 314 -9.28 -8.52 -11.24
CA ILE A 314 -9.25 -9.48 -12.35
C ILE A 314 -9.20 -10.91 -11.82
N ILE A 315 -8.30 -11.18 -10.86
CA ILE A 315 -8.16 -12.50 -10.25
C ILE A 315 -9.38 -12.83 -9.39
N GLY A 316 -9.80 -11.93 -8.51
CA GLY A 316 -10.93 -12.17 -7.61
C GLY A 316 -12.23 -12.45 -8.36
N PHE A 317 -12.53 -11.65 -9.38
CA PHE A 317 -13.70 -11.84 -10.24
C PHE A 317 -13.65 -13.20 -10.96
N ASN A 318 -12.57 -13.48 -11.69
CA ASN A 318 -12.45 -14.72 -12.46
C ASN A 318 -12.37 -15.97 -11.56
N TYR A 319 -11.81 -15.84 -10.34
CA TYR A 319 -11.80 -16.91 -9.36
C TYR A 319 -13.21 -17.16 -8.81
N GLY A 320 -13.97 -16.10 -8.51
CA GLY A 320 -15.37 -16.18 -8.12
C GLY A 320 -16.28 -16.78 -9.19
N ALA A 321 -15.99 -16.50 -10.48
CA ALA A 321 -16.68 -17.06 -11.65
C ALA A 321 -16.19 -18.46 -12.05
N GLU A 322 -15.25 -19.05 -11.28
CA GLU A 322 -14.62 -20.35 -11.56
C GLU A 322 -13.94 -20.43 -12.94
N ASN A 323 -13.44 -19.28 -13.46
CA ASN A 323 -12.73 -19.23 -14.73
C ASN A 323 -11.21 -19.37 -14.50
N TYR A 324 -10.80 -20.58 -14.12
CA TYR A 324 -9.42 -20.85 -13.66
C TYR A 324 -8.36 -20.61 -14.73
N ARG A 325 -8.69 -20.76 -16.03
CA ARG A 325 -7.78 -20.45 -17.13
C ARG A 325 -7.42 -18.97 -17.15
N ARG A 326 -8.40 -18.08 -16.96
CA ARG A 326 -8.19 -16.62 -16.91
C ARG A 326 -7.42 -16.24 -15.64
N VAL A 327 -7.73 -16.86 -14.51
CA VAL A 327 -6.97 -16.67 -13.23
C VAL A 327 -5.50 -17.01 -13.42
N LYS A 328 -5.18 -18.17 -14.02
CA LYS A 328 -3.81 -18.59 -14.33
C LYS A 328 -3.09 -17.56 -15.23
N LYS A 329 -3.75 -17.13 -16.31
CA LYS A 329 -3.19 -16.13 -17.23
C LYS A 329 -2.95 -14.79 -16.55
N ALA A 330 -3.88 -14.32 -15.71
CA ALA A 330 -3.74 -13.08 -14.95
C ALA A 330 -2.56 -13.15 -13.95
N LEU A 331 -2.40 -14.26 -13.23
CA LEU A 331 -1.28 -14.47 -12.32
C LEU A 331 0.07 -14.42 -13.06
N LEU A 332 0.18 -15.11 -14.20
CA LEU A 332 1.43 -15.11 -14.99
C LEU A 332 1.77 -13.72 -15.55
N ILE A 333 0.76 -12.99 -16.04
CA ILE A 333 0.95 -11.60 -16.51
C ILE A 333 1.36 -10.69 -15.36
N ALA A 334 0.77 -10.85 -14.18
CA ALA A 334 1.14 -10.08 -13.00
C ALA A 334 2.58 -10.33 -12.57
N VAL A 335 3.00 -11.60 -12.56
CA VAL A 335 4.40 -11.98 -12.27
C VAL A 335 5.34 -11.33 -13.30
N ALA A 336 5.03 -11.42 -14.59
CA ALA A 336 5.84 -10.80 -15.64
C ALA A 336 5.92 -9.28 -15.50
N MET A 337 4.79 -8.59 -15.24
CA MET A 337 4.74 -7.14 -15.02
C MET A 337 5.52 -6.72 -13.77
N GLY A 338 5.43 -7.49 -12.69
CA GLY A 338 6.17 -7.22 -11.45
C GLY A 338 7.67 -7.40 -11.61
N LEU A 339 8.11 -8.47 -12.25
CA LEU A 339 9.51 -8.69 -12.59
C LEU A 339 10.04 -7.59 -13.51
N PHE A 340 9.28 -7.19 -14.53
CA PHE A 340 9.65 -6.13 -15.46
C PHE A 340 9.78 -4.77 -14.76
N SER A 341 8.81 -4.39 -13.93
CA SER A 341 8.87 -3.12 -13.19
C SER A 341 10.03 -3.09 -12.17
N ALA A 342 10.29 -4.22 -11.49
CA ALA A 342 11.44 -4.34 -10.60
C ALA A 342 12.77 -4.33 -11.37
N ALA A 343 12.81 -4.86 -12.59
CA ALA A 343 14.00 -4.82 -13.45
C ALA A 343 14.31 -3.38 -13.90
N ILE A 344 13.31 -2.57 -14.23
CA ILE A 344 13.52 -1.14 -14.54
C ILE A 344 14.16 -0.43 -13.35
N PHE A 345 13.60 -0.62 -12.14
CA PHE A 345 14.16 -0.04 -10.91
C PHE A 345 15.59 -0.52 -10.67
N TRP A 346 15.86 -1.82 -10.83
CA TRP A 346 17.19 -2.41 -10.69
C TRP A 346 18.20 -1.79 -11.66
N ILE A 347 17.83 -1.63 -12.94
CA ILE A 347 18.68 -1.00 -13.94
C ILE A 347 19.06 0.42 -13.53
N VAL A 348 18.10 1.22 -13.06
CA VAL A 348 18.35 2.59 -12.59
C VAL A 348 19.35 2.58 -11.43
N VAL A 349 19.12 1.76 -10.40
CA VAL A 349 20.01 1.67 -9.23
C VAL A 349 21.41 1.18 -9.61
N MET A 350 21.54 0.26 -10.57
CA MET A 350 22.86 -0.28 -10.98
C MET A 350 23.63 0.69 -11.87
N LEU A 351 22.94 1.48 -12.73
CA LEU A 351 23.60 2.39 -13.67
C LEU A 351 23.98 3.73 -13.05
N ILE A 352 23.11 4.31 -12.22
CA ILE A 352 23.29 5.67 -11.69
C ILE A 352 23.29 5.72 -10.14
N PRO A 353 23.97 4.81 -9.42
CA PRO A 353 23.94 4.81 -7.94
C PRO A 353 24.61 6.04 -7.35
N ARG A 354 25.61 6.62 -8.03
CA ARG A 354 26.30 7.83 -7.62
C ARG A 354 25.35 9.02 -7.54
N GLU A 355 24.60 9.23 -8.59
CA GLU A 355 23.61 10.32 -8.71
C GLU A 355 22.48 10.17 -7.67
N LEU A 356 22.06 8.92 -7.44
CA LEU A 356 21.06 8.61 -6.41
C LEU A 356 21.55 8.97 -5.01
N ILE A 357 22.81 8.75 -4.68
CA ILE A 357 23.35 9.11 -3.37
C ILE A 357 23.56 10.63 -3.26
N LEU A 358 24.13 11.25 -4.29
CA LEU A 358 24.39 12.69 -4.29
C LEU A 358 23.10 13.51 -4.24
N PHE A 359 21.99 12.98 -4.75
CA PHE A 359 20.69 13.64 -4.64
C PHE A 359 20.27 13.91 -3.17
N PHE A 360 20.64 13.03 -2.24
CA PHE A 360 20.34 13.19 -0.81
C PHE A 360 21.51 13.78 -0.02
N ASN A 361 22.74 13.62 -0.49
CA ASN A 361 23.94 14.03 0.23
C ASN A 361 25.01 14.58 -0.73
N GLU A 362 24.80 15.82 -1.21
CA GLU A 362 25.74 16.50 -2.12
C GLU A 362 27.16 16.66 -1.56
N LYS A 363 27.30 16.73 -0.22
CA LYS A 363 28.57 16.94 0.49
C LYS A 363 29.20 15.64 0.96
N SER A 364 28.82 14.51 0.39
CA SER A 364 29.41 13.22 0.75
C SER A 364 30.92 13.21 0.49
N THR A 365 31.69 12.69 1.45
CA THR A 365 33.13 12.45 1.26
C THR A 365 33.33 11.38 0.18
N VAL A 366 34.51 11.34 -0.44
CA VAL A 366 34.85 10.35 -1.48
C VAL A 366 34.66 8.92 -0.96
N GLU A 367 35.13 8.65 0.26
CA GLU A 367 35.01 7.36 0.93
C GLU A 367 33.53 7.03 1.25
N GLY A 368 32.79 8.00 1.79
CA GLY A 368 31.36 7.83 2.06
C GLY A 368 30.53 7.59 0.80
N LEU A 369 30.90 8.22 -0.30
CA LEU A 369 30.23 8.00 -1.60
C LEU A 369 30.51 6.58 -2.11
N TYR A 370 31.75 6.10 -2.03
CA TYR A 370 32.13 4.75 -2.47
C TYR A 370 31.39 3.65 -1.70
N GLU A 371 31.41 3.72 -0.38
CA GLU A 371 30.72 2.77 0.49
C GLU A 371 29.19 2.84 0.34
N GLY A 372 28.63 4.04 0.14
CA GLY A 372 27.22 4.23 -0.13
C GLY A 372 26.78 3.58 -1.45
N ILE A 373 27.58 3.72 -2.52
CA ILE A 373 27.35 3.06 -3.82
C ILE A 373 27.38 1.53 -3.65
N LYS A 374 28.38 1.02 -2.91
CA LYS A 374 28.50 -0.41 -2.60
C LYS A 374 27.25 -0.92 -1.86
N ALA A 375 26.84 -0.23 -0.80
CA ALA A 375 25.66 -0.59 -0.01
C ALA A 375 24.39 -0.61 -0.84
N LEU A 376 24.16 0.45 -1.65
CA LEU A 376 22.96 0.58 -2.50
C LEU A 376 22.89 -0.57 -3.52
N ARG A 377 24.00 -0.85 -4.20
CA ARG A 377 24.09 -1.94 -5.19
C ARG A 377 23.86 -3.31 -4.56
N ILE A 378 24.47 -3.59 -3.41
CA ILE A 378 24.30 -4.85 -2.70
C ILE A 378 22.84 -5.00 -2.26
N TYR A 379 22.29 -4.01 -1.58
CA TYR A 379 20.96 -4.07 -0.98
C TYR A 379 19.86 -4.34 -2.03
N PHE A 380 19.96 -3.71 -3.21
CA PHE A 380 18.99 -3.87 -4.29
C PHE A 380 19.39 -4.92 -5.35
N SER A 381 20.45 -5.69 -5.14
CA SER A 381 20.94 -6.66 -6.14
C SER A 381 19.90 -7.70 -6.56
N LEU A 382 19.04 -8.15 -5.65
CA LEU A 382 18.01 -9.18 -5.88
C LEU A 382 16.58 -8.63 -5.80
N VAL A 383 16.40 -7.34 -6.08
CA VAL A 383 15.07 -6.70 -6.05
C VAL A 383 14.10 -7.28 -7.10
N ILE A 384 14.61 -7.81 -8.21
CA ILE A 384 13.79 -8.43 -9.26
C ILE A 384 13.01 -9.63 -8.68
N PRO A 385 13.65 -10.68 -8.15
CA PRO A 385 12.91 -11.78 -7.52
C PRO A 385 12.14 -11.35 -6.27
N ALA A 386 12.57 -10.32 -5.56
CA ALA A 386 11.85 -9.77 -4.40
C ALA A 386 10.42 -9.31 -4.75
N SER A 387 10.18 -8.88 -6.00
CA SER A 387 8.85 -8.46 -6.48
C SER A 387 7.79 -9.56 -6.35
N LEU A 388 8.19 -10.83 -6.45
CA LEU A 388 7.30 -11.97 -6.22
C LEU A 388 6.71 -11.97 -4.81
N GLY A 389 7.45 -11.43 -3.83
CA GLY A 389 7.03 -11.30 -2.44
C GLY A 389 5.85 -10.35 -2.22
N ILE A 390 5.50 -9.54 -3.19
CA ILE A 390 4.32 -8.67 -3.18
C ILE A 390 3.18 -9.33 -3.98
N ILE A 391 3.48 -9.87 -5.16
CA ILE A 391 2.46 -10.38 -6.09
C ILE A 391 1.82 -11.68 -5.60
N ILE A 392 2.62 -12.66 -5.14
CA ILE A 392 2.09 -13.97 -4.76
C ILE A 392 1.22 -13.92 -3.50
N PRO A 393 1.60 -13.24 -2.40
CA PRO A 393 0.69 -13.05 -1.27
C PRO A 393 -0.60 -12.32 -1.66
N ASN A 394 -0.51 -11.27 -2.51
CA ASN A 394 -1.69 -10.56 -2.99
C ASN A 394 -2.62 -11.46 -3.83
N TYR A 395 -2.07 -12.35 -4.65
CA TYR A 395 -2.85 -13.38 -5.35
C TYR A 395 -3.65 -14.26 -4.37
N TYR A 396 -3.04 -14.71 -3.27
CA TYR A 396 -3.76 -15.51 -2.26
C TYR A 396 -4.86 -14.69 -1.54
N GLN A 397 -4.64 -13.41 -1.29
CA GLN A 397 -5.68 -12.50 -0.79
C GLN A 397 -6.84 -12.40 -1.79
N SER A 398 -6.53 -12.15 -3.05
CA SER A 398 -7.52 -11.98 -4.13
C SER A 398 -8.37 -13.24 -4.38
N THR A 399 -7.85 -14.42 -4.06
CA THR A 399 -8.56 -15.69 -4.18
C THR A 399 -9.27 -16.14 -2.89
N GLY A 400 -9.31 -15.28 -1.85
CA GLY A 400 -9.98 -15.58 -0.59
C GLY A 400 -9.25 -16.61 0.29
N ARG A 401 -7.92 -16.73 0.12
CA ARG A 401 -7.07 -17.67 0.88
C ARG A 401 -6.01 -16.93 1.73
N PRO A 402 -6.44 -16.11 2.69
CA PRO A 402 -5.58 -15.18 3.42
C PRO A 402 -4.50 -15.87 4.26
N ARG A 403 -4.73 -17.09 4.73
CA ARG A 403 -3.76 -17.83 5.55
C ARG A 403 -2.40 -17.95 4.86
N TYR A 404 -2.38 -18.26 3.56
CA TYR A 404 -1.14 -18.34 2.79
C TYR A 404 -0.46 -16.97 2.68
N ALA A 405 -1.23 -15.92 2.47
CA ALA A 405 -0.68 -14.57 2.39
C ALA A 405 -0.06 -14.12 3.72
N VAL A 406 -0.73 -14.37 4.85
CA VAL A 406 -0.20 -14.06 6.20
C VAL A 406 1.10 -14.82 6.45
N ILE A 407 1.10 -16.14 6.23
CA ILE A 407 2.28 -16.98 6.46
C ILE A 407 3.45 -16.51 5.61
N LEU A 408 3.24 -16.26 4.31
CA LEU A 408 4.30 -15.83 3.41
C LEU A 408 4.87 -14.46 3.82
N ASN A 409 4.00 -13.49 4.15
CA ASN A 409 4.44 -12.16 4.55
C ASN A 409 5.24 -12.18 5.87
N LEU A 410 4.74 -12.88 6.89
CA LEU A 410 5.44 -12.97 8.18
C LEU A 410 6.72 -13.80 8.08
N LEU A 411 6.71 -14.88 7.31
CA LEU A 411 7.89 -15.70 7.07
C LEU A 411 9.03 -14.86 6.48
N ARG A 412 8.74 -14.07 5.43
CA ARG A 412 9.75 -13.20 4.81
C ARG A 412 10.22 -12.11 5.75
N GLN A 413 9.27 -11.31 6.26
CA GLN A 413 9.58 -10.05 6.93
C GLN A 413 10.10 -10.23 8.36
N VAL A 414 9.55 -11.19 9.10
CA VAL A 414 9.88 -11.39 10.50
C VAL A 414 10.88 -12.54 10.67
N VAL A 415 10.57 -13.71 10.11
CA VAL A 415 11.39 -14.90 10.39
C VAL A 415 12.70 -14.86 9.60
N ILE A 416 12.62 -14.83 8.25
CA ILE A 416 13.84 -14.94 7.42
C ILE A 416 14.69 -13.67 7.55
N PHE A 417 14.08 -12.50 7.34
CA PHE A 417 14.84 -11.24 7.31
C PHE A 417 15.53 -10.94 8.64
N LEU A 418 14.83 -11.02 9.78
CA LEU A 418 15.46 -10.71 11.08
C LEU A 418 16.53 -11.75 11.46
N LEU A 419 16.31 -13.04 11.19
CA LEU A 419 17.31 -14.06 11.45
C LEU A 419 18.57 -13.80 10.62
N VAL A 420 18.43 -13.59 9.31
CA VAL A 420 19.55 -13.31 8.41
C VAL A 420 20.25 -12.02 8.82
N MET A 421 19.49 -10.96 9.14
CA MET A 421 20.02 -9.68 9.58
C MET A 421 20.89 -9.82 10.84
N VAL A 422 20.38 -10.52 11.86
CA VAL A 422 21.11 -10.73 13.12
C VAL A 422 22.37 -11.60 12.90
N ILE A 423 22.27 -12.67 12.12
CA ILE A 423 23.41 -13.56 11.87
C ILE A 423 24.47 -12.83 11.06
N PHE A 424 24.10 -12.19 9.95
CA PHE A 424 25.04 -11.55 9.03
C PHE A 424 25.70 -10.32 9.67
N SER A 425 24.97 -9.52 10.45
CA SER A 425 25.54 -8.39 11.16
C SER A 425 26.56 -8.78 12.23
N ARG A 426 26.42 -9.97 12.85
CA ARG A 426 27.42 -10.52 13.77
C ARG A 426 28.69 -10.98 13.06
N ILE A 427 28.57 -11.54 11.85
CA ILE A 427 29.70 -12.10 11.08
C ILE A 427 30.44 -11.00 10.32
N TRP A 428 29.71 -10.15 9.58
CA TRP A 428 30.27 -9.16 8.65
C TRP A 428 29.98 -7.71 9.05
N LYS A 429 29.53 -7.47 10.29
CA LYS A 429 29.19 -6.13 10.80
C LYS A 429 28.27 -5.36 9.86
N LEU A 430 28.66 -4.15 9.43
CA LEU A 430 27.85 -3.29 8.57
C LEU A 430 27.63 -3.90 7.18
N ASP A 431 28.62 -4.53 6.57
CA ASP A 431 28.46 -5.24 5.29
C ASP A 431 27.42 -6.35 5.40
N GLY A 432 27.34 -7.04 6.53
CA GLY A 432 26.32 -8.05 6.80
C GLY A 432 24.90 -7.50 6.77
N VAL A 433 24.71 -6.24 7.17
CA VAL A 433 23.41 -5.57 7.08
C VAL A 433 22.99 -5.40 5.60
N TRP A 434 23.93 -5.02 4.74
CA TRP A 434 23.67 -4.85 3.31
C TRP A 434 23.37 -6.19 2.61
N TYR A 435 24.05 -7.26 2.95
CA TYR A 435 23.83 -8.60 2.40
C TYR A 435 22.55 -9.26 2.91
N ALA A 436 22.00 -8.84 4.05
CA ALA A 436 20.84 -9.49 4.66
C ALA A 436 19.58 -9.41 3.77
N GLN A 437 19.35 -8.26 3.11
CA GLN A 437 18.17 -8.09 2.24
C GLN A 437 18.21 -9.00 1.01
N PRO A 438 19.27 -8.97 0.17
CA PRO A 438 19.30 -9.82 -1.02
C PRO A 438 19.32 -11.31 -0.68
N PHE A 439 19.99 -11.72 0.39
CA PHE A 439 19.97 -13.12 0.81
C PHE A 439 18.56 -13.57 1.23
N THR A 440 17.86 -12.73 1.97
CA THR A 440 16.44 -12.96 2.31
C THR A 440 15.58 -13.08 1.07
N ASP A 441 15.75 -12.17 0.11
CA ASP A 441 14.98 -12.16 -1.13
C ASP A 441 15.26 -13.39 -1.99
N LEU A 442 16.52 -13.90 -2.01
CA LEU A 442 16.88 -15.13 -2.69
C LEU A 442 16.19 -16.36 -2.06
N LEU A 443 16.34 -16.52 -0.75
CA LEU A 443 15.72 -17.65 -0.04
C LEU A 443 14.20 -17.64 -0.21
N PHE A 444 13.61 -16.46 -0.06
CA PHE A 444 12.17 -16.32 -0.17
C PHE A 444 11.66 -16.50 -1.60
N ALA A 445 12.40 -16.06 -2.61
CA ALA A 445 12.07 -16.31 -4.02
C ALA A 445 11.98 -17.79 -4.33
N ILE A 446 12.87 -18.61 -3.79
CA ILE A 446 12.82 -20.08 -3.96
C ILE A 446 11.51 -20.63 -3.37
N VAL A 447 11.16 -20.21 -2.16
CA VAL A 447 9.87 -20.60 -1.52
C VAL A 447 8.69 -20.17 -2.40
N LEU A 448 8.71 -18.94 -2.90
CA LEU A 448 7.61 -18.41 -3.73
C LEU A 448 7.47 -19.11 -5.07
N LEU A 449 8.59 -19.51 -5.70
CA LEU A 449 8.55 -20.29 -6.95
C LEU A 449 7.92 -21.68 -6.73
N ILE A 450 8.18 -22.33 -5.59
CA ILE A 450 7.51 -23.58 -5.21
C ILE A 450 6.00 -23.35 -5.05
N PHE A 451 5.60 -22.29 -4.32
CA PHE A 451 4.20 -21.94 -4.13
C PHE A 451 3.52 -21.62 -5.47
N LEU A 452 4.17 -20.87 -6.35
CA LEU A 452 3.68 -20.55 -7.68
C LEU A 452 3.48 -21.82 -8.53
N TYR A 453 4.45 -22.71 -8.54
CA TYR A 453 4.39 -23.96 -9.28
C TYR A 453 3.22 -24.86 -8.81
N VAL A 454 3.10 -25.06 -7.50
CA VAL A 454 2.00 -25.83 -6.90
C VAL A 454 0.64 -25.22 -7.24
N GLU A 455 0.56 -23.88 -7.20
CA GLU A 455 -0.69 -23.19 -7.47
C GLU A 455 -1.10 -23.27 -8.94
N LEU A 456 -0.15 -23.12 -9.87
CA LEU A 456 -0.41 -23.27 -11.31
C LEU A 456 -0.90 -24.69 -11.66
N ARG A 457 -0.37 -25.72 -10.99
CA ARG A 457 -0.87 -27.10 -11.11
C ARG A 457 -2.29 -27.26 -10.57
N LYS A 458 -2.58 -26.67 -9.40
CA LYS A 458 -3.92 -26.68 -8.81
C LYS A 458 -4.97 -26.00 -9.70
N LEU A 459 -4.62 -24.84 -10.28
CA LEU A 459 -5.51 -24.14 -11.20
C LEU A 459 -5.79 -24.97 -12.46
N LYS A 460 -4.77 -25.62 -13.02
CA LYS A 460 -4.93 -26.50 -14.18
C LYS A 460 -5.87 -27.67 -13.86
N ARG A 461 -5.68 -28.33 -12.72
CA ARG A 461 -6.53 -29.44 -12.28
C ARG A 461 -7.98 -29.00 -12.10
N LYS A 462 -8.24 -27.85 -11.46
CA LYS A 462 -9.59 -27.31 -11.30
C LYS A 462 -10.27 -26.98 -12.63
N GLU A 463 -9.50 -26.51 -13.61
CA GLU A 463 -9.99 -26.28 -14.97
C GLU A 463 -10.43 -27.59 -15.65
N GLU A 464 -9.59 -28.61 -15.58
CA GLU A 464 -9.89 -29.95 -16.12
C GLU A 464 -11.12 -30.61 -15.45
N GLU A 465 -11.24 -30.48 -14.12
CA GLU A 465 -12.40 -30.97 -13.37
C GLU A 465 -13.70 -30.25 -13.76
N LYS A 466 -13.62 -28.93 -14.05
CA LYS A 466 -14.77 -28.14 -14.51
C LYS A 466 -15.22 -28.56 -15.91
N LEU A 467 -14.28 -28.74 -16.84
CA LEU A 467 -14.58 -29.19 -18.21
C LEU A 467 -15.26 -30.57 -18.19
N LYS A 468 -14.73 -31.52 -17.44
CA LYS A 468 -15.35 -32.87 -17.29
C LYS A 468 -16.77 -32.84 -16.70
N LYS A 469 -17.16 -31.78 -15.95
CA LYS A 469 -18.53 -31.61 -15.43
C LYS A 469 -19.48 -31.00 -16.47
N LEU A 470 -18.94 -30.25 -17.44
CA LEU A 470 -19.74 -29.66 -18.53
C LEU A 470 -20.00 -30.65 -19.66
N ASP A 471 -19.12 -31.66 -19.80
CA ASP A 471 -19.26 -32.72 -20.81
C ASP A 471 -20.17 -33.89 -20.33
N LYS A 472 -20.64 -33.85 -19.08
CA LYS A 472 -21.67 -34.74 -18.49
C LYS A 472 -23.02 -34.04 -18.40
#